data_6d8326c0b313bd9eab7bb4e5ed211ebf
#
_entry.id   6d8326c0b313bd9eab7bb4e5ed211ebf
#
_cell.length_a   1.000
_cell.length_b   1.000
_cell.length_c   1.000
_cell.angle_alpha   90.00
_cell.angle_beta   90.00
_cell.angle_gamma   90.00
#
_symmetry.space_group_name_H-M   'P 1'
#
loop_
_entity.id
_entity.type
_entity.pdbx_description
1 polymer ?
#
loop_
_entity_poly.entity_id
_entity_poly.type
_entity_poly.pdbx_seq_one_letter_code
_entity_poly.pdbx_strand_id
1 'polypeptide(L)'
;TSKDGLSWHDTRESGDPVLSWNNSQTGNSRGKDNGVRDPYLVRSPEGDTVYLIATELSIHNRGGWGAATATTNGSTNLIVWESHDFVNWSEPRAVDVASQIPGAGMAWAPEAYWDDVNKQYMVYWATASDADNKSGDRTNMYYSTTRDFVNFTTPVKWIDRVKSVIDTTMIK
;
A
#
# COMPACT_ATOMS: atom_id res chain seq x y z
N THR A 1 -19.01 -9.69 2.45
CA THR A 1 -18.59 -11.06 2.78
C THR A 1 -19.36 -12.08 1.96
N SER A 2 -18.80 -13.28 1.78
CA SER A 2 -19.42 -14.39 1.09
C SER A 2 -19.06 -15.70 1.77
N LYS A 3 -19.98 -16.68 1.73
CA LYS A 3 -19.75 -18.05 2.21
C LYS A 3 -19.44 -19.03 1.06
N ASP A 4 -19.82 -18.68 -0.16
CA ASP A 4 -19.73 -19.53 -1.35
C ASP A 4 -18.92 -18.93 -2.50
N GLY A 5 -18.46 -17.67 -2.35
CA GLY A 5 -17.75 -16.93 -3.38
C GLY A 5 -18.63 -16.40 -4.51
N LEU A 6 -19.94 -16.69 -4.49
CA LEU A 6 -20.89 -16.31 -5.52
C LEU A 6 -21.88 -15.25 -5.04
N SER A 7 -22.34 -15.37 -3.79
CA SER A 7 -23.28 -14.44 -3.17
C SER A 7 -22.50 -13.56 -2.18
N TRP A 8 -22.55 -12.24 -2.39
CA TRP A 8 -21.82 -11.28 -1.60
C TRP A 8 -22.76 -10.36 -0.82
N HIS A 9 -22.43 -10.10 0.43
CA HIS A 9 -23.16 -9.21 1.31
C HIS A 9 -22.21 -8.17 1.90
N ASP A 10 -22.71 -6.95 2.08
CA ASP A 10 -21.99 -5.92 2.80
C ASP A 10 -21.76 -6.35 4.25
N THR A 11 -20.61 -5.99 4.79
CA THR A 11 -20.29 -6.25 6.20
C THR A 11 -20.98 -5.29 7.15
N ARG A 12 -21.45 -4.15 6.63
CA ARG A 12 -22.21 -3.14 7.36
C ARG A 12 -23.51 -2.84 6.63
N GLU A 13 -24.63 -2.94 7.35
CA GLU A 13 -25.98 -2.64 6.82
C GLU A 13 -26.12 -1.16 6.39
N SER A 14 -25.35 -0.26 7.02
CA SER A 14 -25.35 1.18 6.68
C SER A 14 -24.70 1.52 5.34
N GLY A 15 -23.96 0.58 4.74
CA GLY A 15 -23.12 0.85 3.56
C GLY A 15 -21.88 1.70 3.84
N ASP A 16 -21.61 2.00 5.12
CA ASP A 16 -20.40 2.73 5.51
C ASP A 16 -19.13 1.88 5.28
N PRO A 17 -18.00 2.50 4.96
CA PRO A 17 -16.74 1.77 4.82
C PRO A 17 -16.36 1.10 6.14
N VAL A 18 -15.84 -0.14 6.05
CA VAL A 18 -15.36 -0.90 7.22
C VAL A 18 -14.16 -0.19 7.85
N LEU A 19 -13.26 0.32 7.02
CA LEU A 19 -12.07 1.06 7.43
C LEU A 19 -12.01 2.38 6.68
N SER A 20 -11.48 3.39 7.34
CA SER A 20 -11.23 4.71 6.75
C SER A 20 -9.87 5.21 7.16
N TRP A 21 -9.32 6.10 6.36
CA TRP A 21 -8.07 6.77 6.61
C TRP A 21 -8.26 8.27 6.55
N ASN A 22 -7.69 8.94 7.54
CA ASN A 22 -7.58 10.39 7.54
C ASN A 22 -6.16 10.76 8.02
N ASN A 23 -5.38 11.42 7.20
CA ASN A 23 -3.99 11.74 7.51
C ASN A 23 -3.81 12.73 8.67
N SER A 24 -4.86 13.38 9.13
CA SER A 24 -4.82 14.17 10.36
C SER A 24 -4.48 13.33 11.60
N GLN A 25 -4.66 12.00 11.52
CA GLN A 25 -4.34 11.06 12.58
C GLN A 25 -2.84 10.81 12.74
N THR A 26 -2.03 11.10 11.72
CA THR A 26 -0.58 10.79 11.76
C THR A 26 0.33 12.01 11.66
N GLY A 27 -0.20 13.20 11.42
CA GLY A 27 0.61 14.40 11.27
C GLY A 27 1.54 14.39 10.04
N ASN A 28 1.36 13.45 9.12
CA ASN A 28 2.19 13.35 7.94
C ASN A 28 1.77 14.36 6.88
N SER A 29 2.63 15.32 6.60
CA SER A 29 2.34 16.54 5.86
C SER A 29 2.39 16.47 4.34
N ARG A 30 2.63 15.33 3.73
CA ARG A 30 2.37 15.18 2.28
C ARG A 30 0.86 15.16 1.95
N GLY A 31 0.09 15.39 2.94
CA GLY A 31 -1.28 15.60 3.39
C GLY A 31 -2.35 16.03 2.42
N LYS A 32 -2.29 15.72 1.11
CA LYS A 32 -3.48 15.83 0.22
C LYS A 32 -4.21 14.49 0.05
N ASP A 33 -3.63 13.42 0.58
CA ASP A 33 -4.12 12.08 0.39
C ASP A 33 -4.90 11.58 1.61
N ASN A 34 -6.06 12.22 1.87
CA ASN A 34 -7.04 11.71 2.83
C ASN A 34 -7.90 10.63 2.19
N GLY A 35 -7.32 9.47 1.96
CA GLY A 35 -8.01 8.36 1.35
C GLY A 35 -7.06 7.20 1.11
N VAL A 36 -7.64 6.04 0.95
CA VAL A 36 -6.91 4.82 0.63
C VAL A 36 -7.52 4.12 -0.57
N ARG A 37 -6.69 3.36 -1.29
CA ARG A 37 -7.08 2.53 -2.40
C ARG A 37 -6.16 1.32 -2.53
N ASP A 38 -6.45 0.44 -3.47
CA ASP A 38 -5.67 -0.75 -3.78
C ASP A 38 -5.40 -1.59 -2.52
N PRO A 39 -6.45 -1.98 -1.74
CA PRO A 39 -6.26 -2.74 -0.52
C PRO A 39 -5.82 -4.17 -0.81
N TYR A 40 -4.84 -4.66 -0.07
CA TYR A 40 -4.39 -6.03 -0.11
C TYR A 40 -4.44 -6.67 1.27
N LEU A 41 -4.98 -7.88 1.35
CA LEU A 41 -5.07 -8.66 2.59
C LEU A 41 -3.99 -9.74 2.58
N VAL A 42 -3.21 -9.79 3.64
CA VAL A 42 -2.23 -10.85 3.87
C VAL A 42 -2.39 -11.44 5.27
N ARG A 43 -2.41 -12.76 5.35
CA ARG A 43 -2.54 -13.48 6.63
C ARG A 43 -1.15 -13.82 7.16
N SER A 44 -1.02 -13.81 8.50
CA SER A 44 0.17 -14.33 9.17
C SER A 44 0.37 -15.82 8.89
N PRO A 45 1.60 -16.32 8.91
CA PRO A 45 1.87 -17.74 8.71
C PRO A 45 1.24 -18.62 9.78
N GLU A 46 1.03 -18.09 10.98
CA GLU A 46 0.30 -18.73 12.09
C GLU A 46 -1.21 -18.76 11.86
N GLY A 47 -1.70 -17.88 10.97
CA GLY A 47 -3.11 -17.79 10.63
C GLY A 47 -3.98 -17.01 11.62
N ASP A 48 -3.38 -16.41 12.63
CA ASP A 48 -4.06 -15.71 13.73
C ASP A 48 -4.19 -14.19 13.52
N THR A 49 -3.43 -13.64 12.58
CA THR A 49 -3.41 -12.21 12.28
C THR A 49 -3.61 -11.98 10.78
N VAL A 50 -4.39 -10.99 10.44
CA VAL A 50 -4.55 -10.49 9.07
C VAL A 50 -4.15 -9.04 9.02
N TYR A 51 -3.27 -8.73 8.09
CA TYR A 51 -2.90 -7.34 7.77
C TYR A 51 -3.67 -6.90 6.53
N LEU A 52 -4.18 -5.68 6.56
CA LEU A 52 -4.64 -4.98 5.38
C LEU A 52 -3.64 -3.85 5.12
N ILE A 53 -3.07 -3.86 3.93
CA ILE A 53 -2.15 -2.81 3.46
C ILE A 53 -2.78 -2.09 2.27
N ALA A 54 -2.58 -0.78 2.18
CA ALA A 54 -3.22 0.02 1.13
C ALA A 54 -2.35 1.21 0.71
N THR A 55 -2.56 1.67 -0.51
CA THR A 55 -2.02 2.93 -1.02
C THR A 55 -2.65 4.11 -0.28
N GLU A 56 -1.84 5.09 0.15
CA GLU A 56 -2.34 6.39 0.59
C GLU A 56 -2.51 7.30 -0.62
N LEU A 57 -3.74 7.44 -1.10
CA LEU A 57 -4.05 8.30 -2.24
C LEU A 57 -5.52 8.69 -2.30
N SER A 58 -5.78 9.99 -2.47
CA SER A 58 -7.09 10.52 -2.82
C SER A 58 -7.01 11.36 -4.09
N ILE A 59 -7.36 10.78 -5.22
CA ILE A 59 -7.42 11.49 -6.51
C ILE A 59 -8.48 12.61 -6.47
N HIS A 60 -9.57 12.43 -5.73
CA HIS A 60 -10.57 13.47 -5.53
C HIS A 60 -9.97 14.72 -4.89
N ASN A 61 -9.24 14.57 -3.79
CA ASN A 61 -8.62 15.68 -3.06
C ASN A 61 -7.49 16.35 -3.87
N ARG A 62 -6.95 15.65 -4.87
CA ARG A 62 -5.94 16.16 -5.78
C ARG A 62 -6.51 16.88 -7.00
N GLY A 63 -7.84 16.97 -7.13
CA GLY A 63 -8.50 17.60 -8.28
C GLY A 63 -8.56 16.73 -9.54
N GLY A 64 -8.45 15.43 -9.39
CA GLY A 64 -8.52 14.45 -10.48
C GLY A 64 -7.16 14.02 -11.03
N TRP A 65 -7.19 13.04 -11.91
CA TRP A 65 -5.97 12.48 -12.56
C TRP A 65 -5.21 13.51 -13.42
N GLY A 66 -5.90 14.50 -13.99
CA GLY A 66 -5.29 15.54 -14.81
C GLY A 66 -4.45 16.57 -14.04
N ALA A 67 -4.52 16.59 -12.72
CA ALA A 67 -3.74 17.48 -11.87
C ALA A 67 -2.30 17.01 -11.62
N ALA A 68 -1.89 15.92 -12.25
CA ALA A 68 -0.55 15.41 -12.58
C ALA A 68 0.55 15.39 -11.48
N THR A 69 0.23 15.52 -10.19
CA THR A 69 1.25 15.46 -9.13
C THR A 69 1.23 14.16 -8.31
N ALA A 70 0.29 13.26 -8.59
CA ALA A 70 0.12 12.05 -7.78
C ALA A 70 1.34 11.11 -7.86
N THR A 71 1.99 11.03 -9.02
CA THR A 71 3.20 10.21 -9.23
C THR A 71 4.50 10.89 -8.79
N THR A 72 4.54 12.21 -8.71
CA THR A 72 5.76 12.98 -8.43
C THR A 72 5.75 13.62 -7.04
N ASN A 73 4.57 13.81 -6.44
CA ASN A 73 4.40 14.41 -5.12
C ASN A 73 3.26 13.73 -4.34
N GLY A 74 3.18 12.41 -4.45
CA GLY A 74 2.27 11.55 -3.70
C GLY A 74 2.84 11.15 -2.34
N SER A 75 2.11 10.29 -1.65
CA SER A 75 2.57 9.71 -0.40
C SER A 75 3.59 8.59 -0.64
N THR A 76 4.63 8.56 0.18
CA THR A 76 5.60 7.45 0.26
C THR A 76 5.23 6.41 1.30
N ASN A 77 4.05 6.57 1.91
CA ASN A 77 3.55 5.66 2.93
C ASN A 77 2.65 4.58 2.33
N LEU A 78 2.61 3.47 3.02
CA LEU A 78 1.51 2.52 3.01
C LEU A 78 0.68 2.69 4.27
N ILE A 79 -0.62 2.48 4.18
CA ILE A 79 -1.50 2.47 5.34
C ILE A 79 -1.77 1.02 5.73
N VAL A 80 -1.60 0.73 7.01
CA VAL A 80 -1.65 -0.64 7.54
C VAL A 80 -2.67 -0.71 8.67
N TRP A 81 -3.51 -1.73 8.61
CA TRP A 81 -4.38 -2.18 9.71
C TRP A 81 -4.07 -3.64 10.01
N GLU A 82 -4.39 -4.07 11.19
CA GLU A 82 -4.33 -5.49 11.57
C GLU A 82 -5.61 -5.92 12.28
N SER A 83 -5.95 -7.20 12.14
CA SER A 83 -7.11 -7.81 12.77
C SER A 83 -6.85 -9.28 13.07
N HIS A 84 -7.48 -9.80 14.13
CA HIS A 84 -7.47 -11.22 14.46
C HIS A 84 -8.77 -11.93 14.10
N ASP A 85 -9.80 -11.20 13.66
CA ASP A 85 -11.15 -11.74 13.45
C ASP A 85 -11.87 -11.17 12.22
N PHE A 86 -11.24 -10.27 11.44
CA PHE A 86 -11.82 -9.50 10.33
C PHE A 86 -12.97 -8.54 10.71
N VAL A 87 -13.29 -8.43 11.98
CA VAL A 87 -14.37 -7.57 12.50
C VAL A 87 -13.79 -6.38 13.25
N ASN A 88 -12.88 -6.66 14.16
CA ASN A 88 -12.18 -5.67 14.96
C ASN A 88 -10.80 -5.39 14.35
N TRP A 89 -10.57 -4.15 13.96
CA TRP A 89 -9.33 -3.70 13.32
C TRP A 89 -8.61 -2.71 14.22
N SER A 90 -7.30 -2.74 14.16
CA SER A 90 -6.46 -1.74 14.83
C SER A 90 -6.73 -0.33 14.31
N GLU A 91 -6.27 0.68 15.05
CA GLU A 91 -6.10 2.00 14.47
C GLU A 91 -5.14 1.92 13.26
N PRO A 92 -5.39 2.72 12.21
CA PRO A 92 -4.51 2.77 11.05
C PRO A 92 -3.15 3.35 11.42
N ARG A 93 -2.10 2.82 10.77
CA ARG A 93 -0.76 3.41 10.84
C ARG A 93 -0.22 3.69 9.45
N ALA A 94 0.39 4.85 9.28
CA ALA A 94 1.15 5.17 8.09
C ALA A 94 2.59 4.70 8.27
N VAL A 95 3.08 3.90 7.33
CA VAL A 95 4.44 3.38 7.33
C VAL A 95 5.16 3.88 6.09
N ASP A 96 6.20 4.68 6.28
CA ASP A 96 7.00 5.21 5.18
C ASP A 96 7.91 4.11 4.61
N VAL A 97 7.60 3.66 3.42
CA VAL A 97 8.35 2.60 2.75
C VAL A 97 9.20 3.11 1.58
N ALA A 98 8.94 4.31 1.08
CA ALA A 98 9.57 4.77 -0.15
C ALA A 98 10.41 6.04 -0.03
N SER A 99 10.39 6.79 1.07
CA SER A 99 11.14 8.07 1.19
C SER A 99 12.65 7.91 1.08
N GLN A 100 13.19 6.72 1.36
CA GLN A 100 14.62 6.42 1.19
C GLN A 100 15.03 6.22 -0.27
N ILE A 101 14.08 6.08 -1.20
CA ILE A 101 14.34 6.01 -2.63
C ILE A 101 14.53 7.45 -3.12
N PRO A 102 15.70 7.81 -3.70
CA PRO A 102 15.96 9.16 -4.19
C PRO A 102 14.89 9.64 -5.17
N GLY A 103 14.24 10.76 -4.86
CA GLY A 103 13.19 11.34 -5.69
C GLY A 103 11.90 10.54 -5.76
N ALA A 104 11.63 9.66 -4.80
CA ALA A 104 10.38 8.90 -4.74
C ALA A 104 9.18 9.82 -4.68
N GLY A 105 8.28 9.66 -5.62
CA GLY A 105 7.05 10.45 -5.74
C GLY A 105 5.83 9.79 -5.12
N MET A 106 5.84 8.47 -4.90
CA MET A 106 4.69 7.74 -4.36
C MET A 106 5.06 6.31 -3.97
N ALA A 107 4.14 5.61 -3.27
CA ALA A 107 4.16 4.16 -3.04
C ALA A 107 2.75 3.62 -3.34
N TRP A 108 2.58 2.88 -4.44
CA TRP A 108 1.26 2.49 -4.93
C TRP A 108 1.07 0.99 -5.09
N ALA A 109 -0.18 0.57 -4.93
CA ALA A 109 -0.65 -0.80 -5.13
C ALA A 109 0.24 -1.83 -4.41
N PRO A 110 0.32 -1.78 -3.08
CA PRO A 110 1.13 -2.70 -2.32
C PRO A 110 0.52 -4.08 -2.29
N GLU A 111 1.39 -5.08 -2.40
CA GLU A 111 1.06 -6.45 -2.04
C GLU A 111 2.17 -7.05 -1.16
N ALA A 112 1.91 -8.21 -0.57
CA ALA A 112 2.87 -8.88 0.29
C ALA A 112 2.86 -10.39 0.07
N TYR A 113 4.04 -10.97 0.12
CA TYR A 113 4.26 -12.40 0.02
C TYR A 113 5.06 -12.89 1.24
N TRP A 114 4.61 -13.98 1.87
CA TRP A 114 5.35 -14.61 2.95
C TRP A 114 6.48 -15.49 2.41
N ASP A 115 7.70 -15.16 2.77
CA ASP A 115 8.90 -15.95 2.48
C ASP A 115 9.12 -17.00 3.57
N ASP A 116 8.77 -18.24 3.28
CA ASP A 116 8.91 -19.35 4.20
C ASP A 116 10.38 -19.66 4.56
N VAL A 117 11.32 -19.28 3.71
CA VAL A 117 12.75 -19.55 3.91
C VAL A 117 13.34 -18.54 4.91
N ASN A 118 13.11 -17.25 4.67
CA ASN A 118 13.67 -16.19 5.49
C ASN A 118 12.75 -15.77 6.64
N LYS A 119 11.53 -16.36 6.73
CA LYS A 119 10.55 -16.09 7.78
C LYS A 119 10.22 -14.60 7.91
N GLN A 120 9.88 -13.99 6.78
CA GLN A 120 9.52 -12.58 6.69
C GLN A 120 8.57 -12.34 5.51
N TYR A 121 7.88 -11.22 5.52
CA TYR A 121 7.12 -10.77 4.35
C TYR A 121 8.05 -10.02 3.40
N MET A 122 7.92 -10.26 2.12
CA MET A 122 8.36 -9.36 1.06
C MET A 122 7.16 -8.50 0.70
N VAL A 123 7.22 -7.22 1.04
CA VAL A 123 6.19 -6.23 0.68
C VAL A 123 6.71 -5.45 -0.52
N TYR A 124 5.93 -5.35 -1.58
CA TYR A 124 6.33 -4.72 -2.81
C TYR A 124 5.27 -3.73 -3.30
N TRP A 125 5.72 -2.72 -4.01
CA TRP A 125 4.88 -1.60 -4.47
C TRP A 125 5.50 -0.92 -5.68
N ALA A 126 4.72 -0.09 -6.39
CA ALA A 126 5.21 0.74 -7.48
C ALA A 126 5.66 2.11 -6.96
N THR A 127 6.81 2.60 -7.47
CA THR A 127 7.34 3.93 -7.19
C THR A 127 7.84 4.58 -8.49
N ALA A 128 7.47 5.85 -8.71
CA ALA A 128 8.17 6.73 -9.64
C ALA A 128 9.28 7.47 -8.88
N SER A 129 10.49 7.54 -9.41
CA SER A 129 11.64 8.19 -8.77
C SER A 129 12.50 8.94 -9.79
N ASP A 130 13.28 9.93 -9.33
CA ASP A 130 14.21 10.68 -10.18
C ASP A 130 15.28 9.79 -10.80
N ALA A 131 15.67 8.73 -10.08
CA ALA A 131 16.63 7.74 -10.58
C ALA A 131 16.10 6.94 -11.77
N ASP A 132 14.77 6.82 -11.87
CA ASP A 132 14.11 6.04 -12.91
C ASP A 132 13.67 6.90 -14.07
N ASN A 133 13.36 8.17 -13.80
CA ASN A 133 12.73 9.02 -14.81
C ASN A 133 12.73 10.50 -14.41
N LYS A 134 13.44 11.31 -15.17
CA LYS A 134 13.47 12.77 -14.96
C LYS A 134 12.13 13.47 -15.24
N SER A 135 11.17 12.80 -15.88
CA SER A 135 9.83 13.31 -16.17
C SER A 135 8.76 12.88 -15.15
N GLY A 136 9.09 11.96 -14.25
CA GLY A 136 8.14 11.48 -13.24
C GLY A 136 7.07 10.48 -13.76
N ASP A 137 7.16 10.06 -15.00
CA ASP A 137 6.12 9.24 -15.65
C ASP A 137 6.41 7.74 -15.60
N ARG A 138 7.65 7.37 -15.29
CA ARG A 138 8.05 5.97 -15.25
C ARG A 138 8.05 5.42 -13.85
N THR A 139 7.35 4.32 -13.67
CA THR A 139 7.27 3.58 -12.42
C THR A 139 8.02 2.26 -12.52
N ASN A 140 8.66 1.87 -11.44
CA ASN A 140 9.27 0.57 -11.26
C ASN A 140 8.77 -0.07 -9.98
N MET A 141 8.90 -1.39 -9.89
CA MET A 141 8.57 -2.10 -8.65
C MET A 141 9.75 -2.08 -7.70
N TYR A 142 9.46 -1.78 -6.46
CA TYR A 142 10.37 -1.84 -5.32
C TYR A 142 9.83 -2.82 -4.29
N TYR A 143 10.68 -3.30 -3.42
CA TYR A 143 10.28 -4.09 -2.27
C TYR A 143 11.12 -3.77 -1.04
N SER A 144 10.56 -4.06 0.11
CA SER A 144 11.24 -4.18 1.39
C SER A 144 10.78 -5.44 2.10
N THR A 145 11.52 -5.87 3.10
CA THR A 145 11.08 -6.98 3.94
C THR A 145 10.72 -6.52 5.34
N THR A 146 9.77 -7.21 5.94
CA THR A 146 9.29 -6.95 7.30
C THR A 146 8.80 -8.22 7.95
N ARG A 147 8.70 -8.23 9.29
CA ARG A 147 8.05 -9.30 10.05
C ARG A 147 6.76 -8.86 10.74
N ASP A 148 6.54 -7.56 10.82
CA ASP A 148 5.55 -6.96 11.72
C ASP A 148 4.76 -5.81 11.07
N PHE A 149 5.03 -5.48 9.81
CA PHE A 149 4.47 -4.32 9.10
C PHE A 149 4.68 -2.98 9.84
N VAL A 150 5.70 -2.91 10.70
CA VAL A 150 6.15 -1.71 11.42
C VAL A 150 7.58 -1.36 11.01
N ASN A 151 8.46 -2.36 11.09
CA ASN A 151 9.87 -2.22 10.78
C ASN A 151 10.17 -2.79 9.39
N PHE A 152 10.64 -1.94 8.49
CA PHE A 152 10.95 -2.31 7.12
C PHE A 152 12.43 -2.17 6.84
N THR A 153 12.97 -3.07 6.02
CA THR A 153 14.33 -2.91 5.49
C THR A 153 14.38 -1.76 4.49
N THR A 154 15.59 -1.27 4.19
CA THR A 154 15.80 -0.32 3.09
C THR A 154 15.20 -0.87 1.79
N PRO A 155 14.44 -0.04 1.04
CA PRO A 155 13.80 -0.49 -0.19
C PRO A 155 14.83 -0.83 -1.27
N VAL A 156 14.53 -1.90 -2.01
CA VAL A 156 15.35 -2.39 -3.12
C VAL A 156 14.54 -2.33 -4.41
N LYS A 157 15.12 -1.82 -5.48
CA LYS A 157 14.51 -1.89 -6.80
C LYS A 157 14.46 -3.35 -7.26
N TRP A 158 13.28 -3.80 -7.66
CA TRP A 158 13.04 -5.20 -7.99
C TRP A 158 12.77 -5.43 -9.47
N ILE A 159 11.74 -4.76 -10.03
CA ILE A 159 11.42 -4.89 -11.45
C ILE A 159 11.63 -3.52 -12.11
N ASP A 160 12.61 -3.47 -12.99
CA ASP A 160 12.92 -2.32 -13.83
C ASP A 160 12.75 -2.71 -15.30
N ARG A 161 11.88 -2.02 -16.00
CA ARG A 161 11.59 -2.22 -17.42
C ARG A 161 11.71 -0.90 -18.18
N VAL A 162 11.79 -0.98 -19.49
CA VAL A 162 11.82 0.22 -20.36
C VAL A 162 10.55 1.05 -20.25
N LYS A 163 9.42 0.40 -19.89
CA LYS A 163 8.11 1.04 -19.67
C LYS A 163 7.73 0.93 -18.19
N SER A 164 6.80 1.78 -17.76
CA SER A 164 6.23 1.72 -16.42
C SER A 164 5.68 0.34 -16.07
N VAL A 165 5.92 -0.08 -14.84
CA VAL A 165 5.38 -1.30 -14.24
C VAL A 165 4.66 -0.91 -12.95
N ILE A 166 3.41 -1.32 -12.83
CA ILE A 166 2.57 -1.17 -11.64
C ILE A 166 1.74 -2.43 -11.44
N ASP A 167 1.03 -2.54 -10.32
CA ASP A 167 0.01 -3.57 -10.05
C ASP A 167 0.55 -5.00 -10.23
N THR A 168 1.76 -5.24 -9.76
CA THR A 168 2.38 -6.57 -9.82
C THR A 168 1.78 -7.47 -8.75
N THR A 169 1.42 -8.70 -9.13
CA THR A 169 1.01 -9.74 -8.18
C THR A 169 1.93 -10.95 -8.26
N MET A 170 2.10 -11.64 -7.14
CA MET A 170 2.84 -12.91 -7.06
C MET A 170 1.92 -14.04 -6.63
N ILE A 171 2.11 -15.19 -7.24
CA ILE A 171 1.48 -16.44 -6.84
C ILE A 171 2.57 -17.48 -6.53
N LYS A 172 2.26 -18.40 -5.60
CA LYS A 172 3.10 -19.53 -5.23
C LYS A 172 2.79 -20.74 -6.10
#